data_a9c8694e44b9040c34164bc1e362c85c
#
_entry.id   a9c8694e44b9040c34164bc1e362c85c
#
_cell.length_a   1.000
_cell.length_b   1.000
_cell.length_c   1.000
_cell.angle_alpha   90.00
_cell.angle_beta   90.00
_cell.angle_gamma   90.00
#
_symmetry.space_group_name_H-M   'P 1'
#
loop_
_entity.id
_entity.type
_entity.pdbx_description
1 polymer ?
#
loop_
_entity_poly.entity_id
_entity_poly.type
_entity_poly.pdbx_seq_one_letter_code
_entity_poly.pdbx_strand_id
1 'polypeptide(L)'
;MRDRFSKLLCVVSGAAGMMLAAAGAVAHSVSEQAQQRMLIGGFSDAAWIGAEHMLTGYDHLLFLLGVMLFLTRFSQIVVFITAFTAGHTITLLFATLAGITANPYLVDAVIALTVAYKAFENLDLFRRWFGRPAPNLLFMVFVFGLIHGFGLSTRLQQMTLAKDPELVTKIIAFNVGVEFGQIAALALMTAVVRVWRTSTAFPAFTRATNGALIAASAVLLVMQVHGYVTSSQDVAALSEGVSYPS
;
A
#
# COMPACT_ATOMS: atom_id res chain seq x y z
N MET A 1 -4.84 31.25 16.19
CA MET A 1 -5.45 30.00 15.63
C MET A 1 -5.07 29.79 14.17
N ARG A 2 -5.12 30.81 13.32
CA ARG A 2 -4.71 30.79 11.90
C ARG A 2 -3.23 30.39 11.69
N ASP A 3 -2.32 30.85 12.54
CA ASP A 3 -0.88 30.59 12.44
C ASP A 3 -0.50 29.14 12.74
N ARG A 4 -1.20 28.47 13.66
CA ARG A 4 -1.02 27.04 13.93
C ARG A 4 -1.56 26.15 12.79
N PHE A 5 -2.60 26.62 12.12
CA PHE A 5 -3.19 25.90 10.99
C PHE A 5 -2.29 25.98 9.76
N SER A 6 -1.70 27.15 9.46
CA SER A 6 -0.77 27.30 8.34
C SER A 6 0.52 26.49 8.54
N LYS A 7 1.08 26.48 9.75
CA LYS A 7 2.26 25.67 10.09
C LYS A 7 1.99 24.18 9.93
N LEU A 8 0.79 23.74 10.27
CA LEU A 8 0.41 22.35 10.11
C LEU A 8 0.15 21.97 8.65
N LEU A 9 -0.52 22.83 7.89
CA LEU A 9 -0.68 22.62 6.44
C LEU A 9 0.70 22.48 5.78
N CYS A 10 1.67 23.31 6.18
CA CYS A 10 3.05 23.19 5.75
C CYS A 10 3.72 21.89 6.19
N VAL A 11 3.47 21.41 7.42
CA VAL A 11 4.05 20.15 7.90
C VAL A 11 3.43 18.95 7.19
N VAL A 12 2.11 18.92 7.00
CA VAL A 12 1.41 17.83 6.29
C VAL A 12 1.75 17.85 4.78
N SER A 13 1.80 19.03 4.16
CA SER A 13 2.22 19.17 2.75
C SER A 13 3.71 18.86 2.59
N GLY A 14 4.55 19.25 3.56
CA GLY A 14 5.97 18.92 3.58
C GLY A 14 6.21 17.43 3.80
N ALA A 15 5.47 16.78 4.69
CA ALA A 15 5.55 15.34 4.92
C ALA A 15 5.05 14.54 3.70
N ALA A 16 3.95 14.97 3.07
CA ALA A 16 3.48 14.39 1.81
C ALA A 16 4.48 14.61 0.66
N GLY A 17 5.07 15.79 0.57
CA GLY A 17 6.12 16.11 -0.41
C GLY A 17 7.42 15.33 -0.18
N MET A 18 7.85 15.16 1.07
CA MET A 18 9.00 14.32 1.42
C MET A 18 8.71 12.83 1.19
N MET A 19 7.50 12.35 1.46
CA MET A 19 7.09 10.98 1.11
C MET A 19 7.09 10.76 -0.40
N LEU A 20 6.62 11.73 -1.20
CA LEU A 20 6.66 11.68 -2.67
C LEU A 20 8.09 11.77 -3.23
N ALA A 21 8.97 12.57 -2.64
CA ALA A 21 10.38 12.66 -3.05
C ALA A 21 11.19 11.41 -2.68
N ALA A 22 10.91 10.79 -1.52
CA ALA A 22 11.48 9.51 -1.13
C ALA A 22 10.94 8.35 -1.97
N ALA A 23 9.70 8.44 -2.48
CA ALA A 23 9.09 7.45 -3.35
C ALA A 23 9.81 7.27 -4.70
N GLY A 24 10.51 8.31 -5.19
CA GLY A 24 11.30 8.23 -6.43
C GLY A 24 12.62 7.45 -6.29
N ALA A 25 13.10 7.22 -5.07
CA ALA A 25 14.40 6.61 -4.82
C ALA A 25 14.32 5.14 -4.32
N VAL A 26 13.17 4.72 -3.78
CA VAL A 26 13.00 3.36 -3.22
C VAL A 26 11.62 2.82 -3.64
N ALA A 27 11.46 2.61 -4.94
CA ALA A 27 10.28 1.89 -5.42
C ALA A 27 10.31 0.44 -4.90
N HIS A 28 9.47 0.13 -3.93
CA HIS A 28 8.97 -1.23 -3.54
C HIS A 28 9.97 -2.40 -3.52
N SER A 29 11.29 -2.17 -3.53
CA SER A 29 12.25 -3.25 -3.35
C SER A 29 12.36 -3.58 -1.87
N VAL A 30 11.96 -4.79 -1.49
CA VAL A 30 12.46 -5.38 -0.24
C VAL A 30 13.99 -5.25 -0.31
N SER A 31 14.61 -4.56 0.63
CA SER A 31 16.06 -4.32 0.59
C SER A 31 16.81 -5.65 0.44
N GLU A 32 17.96 -5.65 -0.21
CA GLU A 32 18.76 -6.88 -0.37
C GLU A 32 19.03 -7.55 1.00
N GLN A 33 19.20 -6.75 2.04
CA GLN A 33 19.36 -7.25 3.41
C GLN A 33 18.10 -7.94 3.94
N ALA A 34 16.93 -7.39 3.67
CA ALA A 34 15.67 -8.00 4.06
C ALA A 34 15.39 -9.28 3.25
N GLN A 35 15.80 -9.30 1.97
CA GLN A 35 15.74 -10.51 1.14
C GLN A 35 16.62 -11.62 1.71
N GLN A 36 17.88 -11.32 2.05
CA GLN A 36 18.78 -12.29 2.67
C GLN A 36 18.24 -12.80 4.01
N ARG A 37 17.73 -11.89 4.87
CA ARG A 37 17.07 -12.29 6.12
C ARG A 37 15.85 -13.18 5.91
N MET A 38 15.06 -12.91 4.87
CA MET A 38 13.90 -13.75 4.56
C MET A 38 14.30 -15.17 4.13
N LEU A 39 15.44 -15.30 3.41
CA LEU A 39 15.98 -16.60 2.96
C LEU A 39 16.52 -17.43 4.11
N ILE A 40 17.40 -16.84 4.96
CA ILE A 40 18.14 -17.56 6.01
C ILE A 40 17.48 -17.51 7.38
N GLY A 41 16.57 -16.55 7.61
CA GLY A 41 15.88 -16.31 8.88
C GLY A 41 14.70 -17.23 9.09
N GLY A 42 14.26 -17.33 10.36
CA GLY A 42 13.09 -18.08 10.78
C GLY A 42 11.82 -17.24 10.85
N PHE A 43 10.85 -17.71 11.64
CA PHE A 43 9.53 -17.08 11.84
C PHE A 43 9.64 -15.63 12.31
N SER A 44 10.51 -15.35 13.29
CA SER A 44 10.68 -13.99 13.86
C SER A 44 11.23 -12.98 12.85
N ASP A 45 12.18 -13.41 12.01
CA ASP A 45 12.75 -12.55 10.97
C ASP A 45 11.70 -12.23 9.90
N ALA A 46 10.96 -13.23 9.46
CA ALA A 46 9.87 -13.05 8.50
C ALA A 46 8.77 -12.11 9.04
N ALA A 47 8.39 -12.26 10.32
CA ALA A 47 7.43 -11.37 10.97
C ALA A 47 7.97 -9.94 11.09
N TRP A 48 9.23 -9.76 11.45
CA TRP A 48 9.85 -8.43 11.49
C TRP A 48 9.86 -7.75 10.13
N ILE A 49 10.25 -8.49 9.07
CA ILE A 49 10.27 -7.98 7.69
C ILE A 49 8.84 -7.58 7.24
N GLY A 50 7.82 -8.34 7.64
CA GLY A 50 6.43 -8.01 7.39
C GLY A 50 6.00 -6.69 8.05
N ALA A 51 6.38 -6.49 9.31
CA ALA A 51 6.12 -5.24 10.02
C ALA A 51 6.88 -4.05 9.41
N GLU A 52 8.14 -4.23 9.06
CA GLU A 52 8.97 -3.23 8.38
C GLU A 52 8.39 -2.87 7.01
N HIS A 53 8.02 -3.86 6.20
CA HIS A 53 7.37 -3.65 4.90
C HIS A 53 6.12 -2.79 5.02
N MET A 54 5.28 -3.07 6.02
CA MET A 54 4.06 -2.31 6.27
C MET A 54 4.34 -0.86 6.70
N LEU A 55 5.35 -0.66 7.54
CA LEU A 55 5.69 0.67 8.07
C LEU A 55 6.50 1.53 7.09
N THR A 56 7.17 0.91 6.12
CA THR A 56 7.99 1.61 5.11
C THR A 56 7.26 1.77 3.77
N GLY A 57 6.24 0.93 3.51
CA GLY A 57 5.42 1.01 2.30
C GLY A 57 4.52 2.26 2.30
N TYR A 58 4.88 3.28 1.53
CA TYR A 58 4.12 4.54 1.47
C TYR A 58 2.69 4.35 0.95
N ASP A 59 2.45 3.43 0.04
CA ASP A 59 1.13 3.05 -0.47
C ASP A 59 0.22 2.51 0.63
N HIS A 60 0.74 1.62 1.48
CA HIS A 60 0.06 1.11 2.66
C HIS A 60 -0.25 2.24 3.65
N LEU A 61 0.71 3.11 3.93
CA LEU A 61 0.53 4.22 4.87
C LEU A 61 -0.49 5.25 4.35
N LEU A 62 -0.48 5.56 3.04
CA LEU A 62 -1.46 6.45 2.42
C LEU A 62 -2.88 5.84 2.45
N PHE A 63 -2.99 4.54 2.16
CA PHE A 63 -4.25 3.83 2.27
C PHE A 63 -4.78 3.82 3.71
N LEU A 64 -3.92 3.48 4.69
CA LEU A 64 -4.28 3.50 6.11
C LEU A 64 -4.70 4.89 6.57
N LEU A 65 -4.03 5.95 6.12
CA LEU A 65 -4.41 7.33 6.42
C LEU A 65 -5.83 7.62 5.92
N GLY A 66 -6.15 7.21 4.70
CA GLY A 66 -7.50 7.35 4.13
C GLY A 66 -8.56 6.59 4.94
N VAL A 67 -8.26 5.37 5.36
CA VAL A 67 -9.17 4.53 6.17
C VAL A 67 -9.37 5.13 7.55
N MET A 68 -8.28 5.58 8.21
CA MET A 68 -8.28 6.11 9.58
C MET A 68 -9.15 7.37 9.73
N LEU A 69 -9.19 8.23 8.73
CA LEU A 69 -10.02 9.45 8.78
C LEU A 69 -11.51 9.15 9.00
N PHE A 70 -11.96 7.95 8.64
CA PHE A 70 -13.34 7.51 8.73
C PHE A 70 -13.64 6.66 9.97
N LEU A 71 -12.65 5.85 10.40
CA LEU A 71 -12.84 4.94 11.52
C LEU A 71 -12.67 5.66 12.86
N THR A 72 -13.64 5.44 13.76
CA THR A 72 -13.66 6.09 15.07
C THR A 72 -13.47 5.11 16.22
N ARG A 73 -13.78 3.83 16.01
CA ARG A 73 -13.75 2.79 17.03
C ARG A 73 -12.61 1.82 16.77
N PHE A 74 -11.83 1.53 17.79
CA PHE A 74 -10.70 0.60 17.70
C PHE A 74 -11.13 -0.80 17.19
N SER A 75 -12.28 -1.30 17.64
CA SER A 75 -12.82 -2.58 17.18
C SER A 75 -13.07 -2.62 15.65
N GLN A 76 -13.55 -1.51 15.08
CA GLN A 76 -13.70 -1.40 13.63
C GLN A 76 -12.34 -1.44 12.92
N ILE A 77 -11.35 -0.73 13.47
CA ILE A 77 -9.99 -0.70 12.94
C ILE A 77 -9.44 -2.13 12.86
N VAL A 78 -9.53 -2.92 13.93
CA VAL A 78 -9.07 -4.31 13.94
C VAL A 78 -9.77 -5.14 12.87
N VAL A 79 -11.10 -5.07 12.76
CA VAL A 79 -11.87 -5.83 11.74
C VAL A 79 -11.41 -5.48 10.32
N PHE A 80 -11.15 -4.20 10.02
CA PHE A 80 -10.69 -3.78 8.69
C PHE A 80 -9.26 -4.24 8.41
N ILE A 81 -8.37 -4.13 9.40
CA ILE A 81 -6.99 -4.64 9.29
C ILE A 81 -7.01 -6.13 8.99
N THR A 82 -7.71 -6.92 9.81
CA THR A 82 -7.77 -8.38 9.63
C THR A 82 -8.38 -8.76 8.29
N ALA A 83 -9.39 -8.04 7.80
CA ALA A 83 -9.95 -8.27 6.47
C ALA A 83 -8.92 -8.01 5.35
N PHE A 84 -8.15 -6.91 5.46
CA PHE A 84 -7.07 -6.62 4.52
C PHE A 84 -6.00 -7.70 4.56
N THR A 85 -5.50 -8.05 5.76
CA THR A 85 -4.45 -9.06 5.94
C THR A 85 -4.91 -10.45 5.47
N ALA A 86 -6.19 -10.80 5.68
CA ALA A 86 -6.75 -12.05 5.17
C ALA A 86 -6.72 -12.10 3.63
N GLY A 87 -7.19 -11.03 2.96
CA GLY A 87 -7.12 -10.93 1.50
C GLY A 87 -5.68 -11.01 0.99
N HIS A 88 -4.78 -10.25 1.62
CA HIS A 88 -3.35 -10.23 1.30
C HIS A 88 -2.71 -11.61 1.45
N THR A 89 -2.96 -12.31 2.56
CA THR A 89 -2.43 -13.65 2.82
C THR A 89 -2.92 -14.67 1.80
N ILE A 90 -4.23 -14.64 1.49
CA ILE A 90 -4.83 -15.56 0.50
C ILE A 90 -4.13 -15.44 -0.84
N THR A 91 -4.01 -14.21 -1.34
CA THR A 91 -3.40 -13.98 -2.67
C THR A 91 -1.90 -14.24 -2.65
N LEU A 92 -1.22 -13.82 -1.59
CA LEU A 92 0.22 -14.06 -1.44
C LEU A 92 0.54 -15.56 -1.45
N LEU A 93 -0.18 -16.35 -0.68
CA LEU A 93 -0.02 -17.81 -0.67
C LEU A 93 -0.39 -18.44 -2.01
N PHE A 94 -1.59 -18.12 -2.52
CA PHE A 94 -2.10 -18.71 -3.76
C PHE A 94 -1.18 -18.41 -4.93
N ALA A 95 -0.84 -17.14 -5.17
CA ALA A 95 -0.04 -16.74 -6.31
C ALA A 95 1.40 -17.26 -6.21
N THR A 96 1.99 -17.27 -4.99
CA THR A 96 3.35 -17.81 -4.80
C THR A 96 3.40 -19.31 -5.01
N LEU A 97 2.45 -20.09 -4.47
CA LEU A 97 2.42 -21.53 -4.62
C LEU A 97 2.02 -21.99 -6.04
N ALA A 98 1.14 -21.23 -6.71
CA ALA A 98 0.73 -21.50 -8.08
C ALA A 98 1.73 -20.99 -9.13
N GLY A 99 2.81 -20.28 -8.74
CA GLY A 99 3.78 -19.70 -9.68
C GLY A 99 3.19 -18.59 -10.53
N ILE A 100 2.12 -17.93 -10.07
CA ILE A 100 1.46 -16.83 -10.82
C ILE A 100 2.22 -15.53 -10.56
N THR A 101 2.75 -14.95 -11.63
CA THR A 101 3.41 -13.65 -11.59
C THR A 101 2.56 -12.59 -12.27
N ALA A 102 2.56 -11.39 -11.73
CA ALA A 102 1.92 -10.22 -12.31
C ALA A 102 2.97 -9.14 -12.59
N ASN A 103 2.71 -8.28 -13.58
CA ASN A 103 3.61 -7.15 -13.81
C ASN A 103 3.57 -6.19 -12.61
N PRO A 104 4.70 -5.90 -11.95
CA PRO A 104 4.73 -5.08 -10.74
C PRO A 104 4.14 -3.69 -10.97
N TYR A 105 4.45 -3.06 -12.09
CA TYR A 105 3.94 -1.72 -12.42
C TYR A 105 2.42 -1.69 -12.52
N LEU A 106 1.80 -2.73 -13.13
CA LEU A 106 0.34 -2.80 -13.23
C LEU A 106 -0.32 -3.02 -11.86
N VAL A 107 0.27 -3.86 -11.02
CA VAL A 107 -0.23 -4.07 -9.66
C VAL A 107 -0.14 -2.78 -8.85
N ASP A 108 1.01 -2.11 -8.87
CA ASP A 108 1.24 -0.86 -8.16
C ASP A 108 0.33 0.28 -8.68
N ALA A 109 0.02 0.29 -10.00
CA ALA A 109 -0.97 1.20 -10.58
C ALA A 109 -2.38 0.97 -10.01
N VAL A 110 -2.80 -0.30 -9.88
CA VAL A 110 -4.10 -0.64 -9.27
C VAL A 110 -4.09 -0.31 -7.78
N ILE A 111 -2.97 -0.51 -7.07
CA ILE A 111 -2.80 -0.10 -5.66
C ILE A 111 -2.99 1.41 -5.52
N ALA A 112 -2.38 2.22 -6.39
CA ALA A 112 -2.60 3.66 -6.39
C ALA A 112 -4.09 4.02 -6.57
N LEU A 113 -4.83 3.30 -7.43
CA LEU A 113 -6.28 3.48 -7.58
C LEU A 113 -7.06 3.11 -6.32
N THR A 114 -6.62 2.15 -5.51
CA THR A 114 -7.30 1.82 -4.24
C THR A 114 -7.20 2.96 -3.22
N VAL A 115 -6.08 3.69 -3.19
CA VAL A 115 -5.91 4.89 -2.36
C VAL A 115 -6.82 6.01 -2.87
N ALA A 116 -6.86 6.25 -4.19
CA ALA A 116 -7.79 7.23 -4.80
C ALA A 116 -9.24 6.88 -4.50
N TYR A 117 -9.62 5.60 -4.64
CA TYR A 117 -10.97 5.12 -4.31
C TYR A 117 -11.36 5.48 -2.88
N LYS A 118 -10.47 5.23 -1.91
CA LYS A 118 -10.77 5.53 -0.49
C LYS A 118 -10.93 7.02 -0.24
N ALA A 119 -10.10 7.85 -0.84
CA ALA A 119 -10.23 9.30 -0.74
C ALA A 119 -11.51 9.82 -1.42
N PHE A 120 -11.90 9.23 -2.54
CA PHE A 120 -13.13 9.52 -3.28
C PHE A 120 -14.37 9.19 -2.45
N GLU A 121 -14.38 8.02 -1.79
CA GLU A 121 -15.42 7.61 -0.85
C GLU A 121 -15.52 8.59 0.33
N ASN A 122 -14.39 8.95 0.95
CA ASN A 122 -14.33 9.86 2.08
C ASN A 122 -14.89 11.27 1.78
N LEU A 123 -14.82 11.70 0.51
CA LEU A 123 -15.38 12.97 0.04
C LEU A 123 -16.85 12.88 -0.40
N ASP A 124 -17.49 11.71 -0.24
CA ASP A 124 -18.86 11.42 -0.68
C ASP A 124 -19.07 11.65 -2.18
N LEU A 125 -18.01 11.47 -2.98
CA LEU A 125 -18.06 11.72 -4.43
C LEU A 125 -18.85 10.64 -5.16
N PHE A 126 -18.96 9.42 -4.64
CA PHE A 126 -19.81 8.37 -5.20
C PHE A 126 -21.27 8.82 -5.27
N ARG A 127 -21.78 9.39 -4.17
CA ARG A 127 -23.15 9.88 -4.11
C ARG A 127 -23.35 11.12 -4.98
N ARG A 128 -22.35 12.02 -5.02
CA ARG A 128 -22.43 13.27 -5.79
C ARG A 128 -22.36 13.05 -7.31
N TRP A 129 -21.54 12.11 -7.77
CA TRP A 129 -21.30 11.91 -9.21
C TRP A 129 -22.15 10.79 -9.81
N PHE A 130 -22.37 9.71 -9.03
CA PHE A 130 -23.09 8.52 -9.52
C PHE A 130 -24.49 8.35 -8.90
N GLY A 131 -24.89 9.21 -7.95
CA GLY A 131 -26.18 9.11 -7.26
C GLY A 131 -26.33 7.87 -6.37
N ARG A 132 -25.25 7.13 -6.12
CA ARG A 132 -25.24 5.86 -5.36
C ARG A 132 -24.24 5.92 -4.21
N PRO A 133 -24.52 5.22 -3.10
CA PRO A 133 -23.51 5.08 -2.04
C PRO A 133 -22.31 4.26 -2.52
N ALA A 134 -21.15 4.47 -1.87
CA ALA A 134 -19.98 3.62 -2.07
C ALA A 134 -20.31 2.16 -1.70
N PRO A 135 -19.64 1.16 -2.33
CA PRO A 135 -19.72 -0.23 -1.93
C PRO A 135 -19.33 -0.45 -0.47
N ASN A 136 -19.72 -1.61 0.08
CA ASN A 136 -19.39 -1.94 1.47
C ASN A 136 -17.88 -1.85 1.72
N LEU A 137 -17.49 -1.01 2.68
CA LEU A 137 -16.08 -0.71 2.96
C LEU A 137 -15.28 -1.96 3.36
N LEU A 138 -15.85 -2.85 4.18
CA LEU A 138 -15.16 -4.06 4.61
C LEU A 138 -14.86 -4.99 3.43
N PHE A 139 -15.83 -5.15 2.53
CA PHE A 139 -15.64 -5.92 1.30
C PHE A 139 -14.55 -5.31 0.41
N MET A 140 -14.57 -3.99 0.23
CA MET A 140 -13.56 -3.30 -0.59
C MET A 140 -12.16 -3.43 0.01
N VAL A 141 -12.03 -3.30 1.33
CA VAL A 141 -10.73 -3.46 2.02
C VAL A 141 -10.19 -4.88 1.87
N PHE A 142 -11.03 -5.89 1.94
CA PHE A 142 -10.65 -7.28 1.65
C PHE A 142 -10.17 -7.43 0.19
N VAL A 143 -10.90 -6.91 -0.78
CA VAL A 143 -10.50 -6.91 -2.21
C VAL A 143 -9.18 -6.18 -2.42
N PHE A 144 -8.96 -5.05 -1.74
CA PHE A 144 -7.70 -4.33 -1.81
C PHE A 144 -6.54 -5.16 -1.22
N GLY A 145 -6.79 -5.90 -0.14
CA GLY A 145 -5.84 -6.89 0.39
C GLY A 145 -5.45 -7.93 -0.66
N LEU A 146 -6.43 -8.51 -1.38
CA LEU A 146 -6.16 -9.46 -2.46
C LEU A 146 -5.22 -8.86 -3.53
N ILE A 147 -5.45 -7.61 -3.94
CA ILE A 147 -4.64 -6.93 -4.95
C ILE A 147 -3.20 -6.71 -4.44
N HIS A 148 -3.05 -6.21 -3.21
CA HIS A 148 -1.74 -5.97 -2.60
C HIS A 148 -0.91 -7.26 -2.47
N GLY A 149 -1.55 -8.39 -2.17
CA GLY A 149 -0.90 -9.70 -2.10
C GLY A 149 -0.24 -10.14 -3.42
N PHE A 150 -0.80 -9.77 -4.57
CA PHE A 150 -0.20 -10.06 -5.88
C PHE A 150 1.14 -9.33 -6.09
N GLY A 151 1.23 -8.06 -5.67
CA GLY A 151 2.47 -7.29 -5.80
C GLY A 151 3.63 -7.93 -5.08
N LEU A 152 3.41 -8.40 -3.86
CA LEU A 152 4.44 -9.04 -3.06
C LEU A 152 4.74 -10.47 -3.53
N SER A 153 3.74 -11.24 -3.98
CA SER A 153 3.94 -12.63 -4.43
C SER A 153 4.94 -12.72 -5.58
N THR A 154 4.84 -11.83 -6.57
CA THR A 154 5.78 -11.77 -7.70
C THR A 154 7.21 -11.54 -7.22
N ARG A 155 7.39 -10.65 -6.24
CA ARG A 155 8.72 -10.35 -5.67
C ARG A 155 9.29 -11.52 -4.87
N LEU A 156 8.47 -12.21 -4.06
CA LEU A 156 8.90 -13.40 -3.33
C LEU A 156 9.32 -14.54 -4.28
N GLN A 157 8.65 -14.70 -5.40
CA GLN A 157 9.01 -15.68 -6.41
C GLN A 157 10.36 -15.37 -7.07
N GLN A 158 10.65 -14.09 -7.34
CA GLN A 158 11.94 -13.63 -7.88
C GLN A 158 13.11 -13.88 -6.91
N MET A 159 12.85 -13.90 -5.60
CA MET A 159 13.85 -14.16 -4.56
C MET A 159 14.23 -15.65 -4.38
N THR A 160 13.80 -16.54 -5.26
CA THR A 160 14.07 -17.99 -5.14
C THR A 160 13.44 -18.67 -3.90
N LEU A 161 12.58 -17.97 -3.17
CA LEU A 161 11.85 -18.50 -2.00
C LEU A 161 10.87 -19.62 -2.38
N ALA A 162 10.49 -19.75 -3.65
CA ALA A 162 9.55 -20.76 -4.13
C ALA A 162 10.01 -22.21 -3.86
N LYS A 163 11.31 -22.41 -3.57
CA LYS A 163 11.89 -23.74 -3.24
C LYS A 163 12.15 -23.94 -1.75
N ASP A 164 11.81 -22.95 -0.91
CA ASP A 164 12.04 -23.04 0.53
C ASP A 164 11.00 -23.98 1.17
N PRO A 165 11.39 -25.02 1.89
CA PRO A 165 10.46 -25.94 2.55
C PRO A 165 9.62 -25.23 3.64
N GLU A 166 10.08 -24.10 4.18
CA GLU A 166 9.39 -23.28 5.17
C GLU A 166 8.60 -22.12 4.57
N LEU A 167 8.46 -22.06 3.24
CA LEU A 167 7.81 -20.94 2.54
C LEU A 167 6.46 -20.54 3.14
N VAL A 168 5.57 -21.52 3.37
CA VAL A 168 4.23 -21.26 3.92
C VAL A 168 4.32 -20.64 5.31
N THR A 169 5.19 -21.18 6.16
CA THR A 169 5.42 -20.67 7.52
C THR A 169 5.96 -19.24 7.49
N LYS A 170 6.91 -18.95 6.61
CA LYS A 170 7.49 -17.62 6.45
C LYS A 170 6.47 -16.62 5.90
N ILE A 171 5.60 -17.03 4.96
CA ILE A 171 4.52 -16.18 4.46
C ILE A 171 3.51 -15.87 5.58
N ILE A 172 3.12 -16.84 6.38
CA ILE A 172 2.23 -16.63 7.52
C ILE A 172 2.88 -15.69 8.55
N ALA A 173 4.14 -15.93 8.89
CA ALA A 173 4.90 -15.08 9.81
C ALA A 173 4.99 -13.64 9.31
N PHE A 174 5.28 -13.46 8.02
CA PHE A 174 5.31 -12.14 7.37
C PHE A 174 3.95 -11.42 7.52
N ASN A 175 2.84 -12.09 7.23
CA ASN A 175 1.51 -11.50 7.35
C ASN A 175 1.12 -11.17 8.80
N VAL A 176 1.54 -11.98 9.77
CA VAL A 176 1.43 -11.64 11.20
C VAL A 176 2.18 -10.34 11.49
N GLY A 177 3.38 -10.17 10.95
CA GLY A 177 4.14 -8.93 11.04
C GLY A 177 3.44 -7.74 10.40
N VAL A 178 2.89 -7.91 9.19
CA VAL A 178 2.08 -6.89 8.50
C VAL A 178 0.93 -6.42 9.39
N GLU A 179 0.19 -7.35 10.01
CA GLU A 179 -0.94 -7.02 10.89
C GLU A 179 -0.49 -6.20 12.11
N PHE A 180 0.59 -6.58 12.76
CA PHE A 180 1.17 -5.80 13.86
C PHE A 180 1.65 -4.41 13.40
N GLY A 181 2.29 -4.31 12.24
CA GLY A 181 2.70 -3.04 11.64
C GLY A 181 1.51 -2.13 11.38
N GLN A 182 0.42 -2.68 10.84
CA GLN A 182 -0.83 -1.94 10.61
C GLN A 182 -1.46 -1.42 11.91
N ILE A 183 -1.53 -2.27 12.93
CA ILE A 183 -2.06 -1.89 14.25
C ILE A 183 -1.22 -0.75 14.83
N ALA A 184 0.10 -0.85 14.78
CA ALA A 184 1.01 0.17 15.30
C ALA A 184 0.85 1.50 14.53
N ALA A 185 0.84 1.46 13.19
CA ALA A 185 0.66 2.64 12.34
C ALA A 185 -0.68 3.33 12.61
N LEU A 186 -1.79 2.56 12.66
CA LEU A 186 -3.11 3.12 12.90
C LEU A 186 -3.29 3.61 14.33
N ALA A 187 -2.70 2.95 15.32
CA ALA A 187 -2.71 3.43 16.70
C ALA A 187 -2.02 4.80 16.79
N LEU A 188 -0.83 4.94 16.17
CA LEU A 188 -0.10 6.20 16.16
C LEU A 188 -0.89 7.29 15.39
N MET A 189 -1.37 7.00 14.18
CA MET A 189 -2.15 7.94 13.38
C MET A 189 -3.42 8.39 14.12
N THR A 190 -4.13 7.43 14.76
CA THR A 190 -5.35 7.73 15.54
C THR A 190 -5.04 8.59 16.73
N ALA A 191 -3.94 8.33 17.46
CA ALA A 191 -3.52 9.14 18.60
C ALA A 191 -3.25 10.59 18.18
N VAL A 192 -2.55 10.80 17.05
CA VAL A 192 -2.26 12.12 16.51
C VAL A 192 -3.55 12.86 16.09
N VAL A 193 -4.43 12.16 15.35
CA VAL A 193 -5.66 12.78 14.83
C VAL A 193 -6.68 13.05 15.93
N ARG A 194 -6.73 12.21 16.98
CA ARG A 194 -7.67 12.35 18.11
C ARG A 194 -7.57 13.72 18.79
N VAL A 195 -6.36 14.27 18.88
CA VAL A 195 -6.12 15.59 19.48
C VAL A 195 -6.89 16.71 18.75
N TRP A 196 -7.16 16.53 17.46
CA TRP A 196 -7.78 17.58 16.63
C TRP A 196 -9.20 17.24 16.16
N ARG A 197 -9.66 16.05 16.42
CA ARG A 197 -10.98 15.56 15.95
C ARG A 197 -12.15 16.42 16.43
N THR A 198 -11.98 17.07 17.59
CA THR A 198 -12.97 17.98 18.18
C THR A 198 -12.82 19.43 17.70
N SER A 199 -11.79 19.74 16.91
CA SER A 199 -11.55 21.09 16.38
C SER A 199 -12.52 21.43 15.27
N THR A 200 -12.98 22.68 15.23
CA THR A 200 -13.77 23.25 14.11
C THR A 200 -13.02 23.19 12.76
N ALA A 201 -11.70 23.08 12.79
CA ALA A 201 -10.86 22.93 11.60
C ALA A 201 -10.80 21.49 11.05
N PHE A 202 -11.25 20.49 11.81
CA PHE A 202 -11.14 19.09 11.42
C PHE A 202 -11.83 18.74 10.07
N PRO A 203 -13.03 19.23 9.75
CA PRO A 203 -13.65 18.98 8.46
C PRO A 203 -12.87 19.57 7.28
N ALA A 204 -12.22 20.73 7.46
CA ALA A 204 -11.36 21.31 6.42
C ALA A 204 -10.07 20.50 6.25
N PHE A 205 -9.47 20.08 7.36
CA PHE A 205 -8.31 19.18 7.37
C PHE A 205 -8.62 17.87 6.64
N THR A 206 -9.72 17.21 6.97
CA THR A 206 -10.13 15.95 6.31
C THR A 206 -10.30 16.11 4.80
N ARG A 207 -10.95 17.20 4.36
CA ARG A 207 -11.09 17.49 2.92
C ARG A 207 -9.75 17.72 2.24
N ALA A 208 -8.87 18.52 2.85
CA ALA A 208 -7.54 18.78 2.32
C ALA A 208 -6.70 17.50 2.22
N THR A 209 -6.72 16.66 3.27
CA THR A 209 -6.01 15.38 3.29
C THR A 209 -6.51 14.43 2.20
N ASN A 210 -7.83 14.29 2.03
CA ASN A 210 -8.38 13.43 0.96
C ASN A 210 -8.09 14.00 -0.44
N GLY A 211 -8.10 15.33 -0.62
CA GLY A 211 -7.63 15.96 -1.85
C GLY A 211 -6.17 15.67 -2.15
N ALA A 212 -5.31 15.74 -1.13
CA ALA A 212 -3.89 15.37 -1.25
C ALA A 212 -3.70 13.87 -1.56
N LEU A 213 -4.51 12.98 -0.97
CA LEU A 213 -4.48 11.55 -1.29
C LEU A 213 -4.84 11.28 -2.75
N ILE A 214 -5.87 11.96 -3.30
CA ILE A 214 -6.22 11.85 -4.72
C ILE A 214 -5.05 12.32 -5.61
N ALA A 215 -4.45 13.48 -5.28
CA ALA A 215 -3.32 14.00 -6.04
C ALA A 215 -2.11 13.05 -5.98
N ALA A 216 -1.76 12.55 -4.80
CA ALA A 216 -0.68 11.57 -4.62
C ALA A 216 -0.95 10.29 -5.40
N SER A 217 -2.17 9.76 -5.35
CA SER A 217 -2.57 8.58 -6.12
C SER A 217 -2.47 8.80 -7.63
N ALA A 218 -2.84 9.98 -8.11
CA ALA A 218 -2.71 10.32 -9.54
C ALA A 218 -1.24 10.36 -9.97
N VAL A 219 -0.36 10.95 -9.16
CA VAL A 219 1.09 10.96 -9.42
C VAL A 219 1.65 9.54 -9.44
N LEU A 220 1.33 8.73 -8.42
CA LEU A 220 1.77 7.33 -8.37
C LEU A 220 1.27 6.53 -9.58
N LEU A 221 0.00 6.70 -9.96
CA LEU A 221 -0.57 6.04 -11.14
C LEU A 221 0.21 6.39 -12.42
N VAL A 222 0.48 7.68 -12.64
CA VAL A 222 1.25 8.13 -13.81
C VAL A 222 2.67 7.54 -13.79
N MET A 223 3.34 7.53 -12.65
CA MET A 223 4.68 6.94 -12.50
C MET A 223 4.67 5.44 -12.83
N GLN A 224 3.70 4.69 -12.33
CA GLN A 224 3.60 3.25 -12.58
C GLN A 224 3.25 2.94 -14.04
N VAL A 225 2.34 3.68 -14.65
CA VAL A 225 2.00 3.54 -16.08
C VAL A 225 3.21 3.89 -16.94
N HIS A 226 3.95 4.95 -16.62
CA HIS A 226 5.18 5.30 -17.34
C HIS A 226 6.24 4.19 -17.20
N GLY A 227 6.47 3.67 -16.00
CA GLY A 227 7.39 2.55 -15.77
C GLY A 227 6.99 1.29 -16.53
N TYR A 228 5.70 0.99 -16.64
CA TYR A 228 5.18 -0.11 -17.44
C TYR A 228 5.49 0.05 -18.93
N VAL A 229 5.23 1.23 -19.48
CA VAL A 229 5.46 1.52 -20.93
C VAL A 229 6.95 1.45 -21.26
N THR A 230 7.81 2.05 -20.44
CA THR A 230 9.28 2.05 -20.69
C THR A 230 9.85 0.65 -20.56
N SER A 231 9.49 -0.13 -19.55
CA SER A 231 9.99 -1.51 -19.39
C SER A 231 9.52 -2.41 -20.54
N SER A 232 8.33 -2.18 -21.08
CA SER A 232 7.82 -2.95 -22.23
C SER A 232 8.55 -2.61 -23.54
N GLN A 233 8.98 -1.35 -23.71
CA GLN A 233 9.76 -0.92 -24.87
C GLN A 233 11.19 -1.48 -24.82
N ASP A 234 11.83 -1.52 -23.64
CA ASP A 234 13.16 -2.10 -23.49
C ASP A 234 13.18 -3.60 -23.84
N VAL A 235 12.15 -4.35 -23.43
CA VAL A 235 12.01 -5.77 -23.77
C VAL A 235 11.79 -5.95 -25.28
N ALA A 236 10.98 -5.11 -25.92
CA ALA A 236 10.76 -5.16 -27.37
C ALA A 236 12.04 -4.86 -28.15
N ALA A 237 12.81 -3.81 -27.77
CA ALA A 237 14.07 -3.46 -28.40
C ALA A 237 15.12 -4.57 -28.30
N LEU A 238 15.20 -5.26 -27.15
CA LEU A 238 16.10 -6.40 -26.96
C LEU A 238 15.71 -7.61 -27.82
N SER A 239 14.42 -7.83 -28.05
CA SER A 239 13.92 -8.92 -28.91
C SER A 239 14.19 -8.68 -30.41
N GLU A 240 14.16 -7.43 -30.85
CA GLU A 240 14.48 -7.05 -32.25
C GLU A 240 15.99 -7.03 -32.54
N GLY A 241 16.83 -6.75 -31.51
CA GLY A 241 18.29 -6.73 -31.62
C GLY A 241 18.96 -8.11 -31.73
N VAL A 242 18.24 -9.20 -31.41
CA VAL A 242 18.71 -10.59 -31.52
C VAL A 242 18.23 -11.20 -32.85
N SER A 243 18.59 -10.61 -33.98
CA SER A 243 18.53 -11.31 -35.27
C SER A 243 19.79 -12.15 -35.40
N TYR A 244 19.67 -13.47 -35.27
CA TYR A 244 20.75 -14.41 -35.58
C TYR A 244 21.11 -14.27 -37.10
N PRO A 245 22.39 -14.07 -37.42
CA PRO A 245 22.78 -14.17 -38.84
C PRO A 245 22.60 -15.62 -39.29
N SER A 246 21.89 -15.78 -40.36
CA SER A 246 21.66 -17.02 -41.11
C SER A 246 22.96 -17.60 -41.72
#